data_2d8818c62fd0c556ac4fd6e854c820c2
#
_entry.id   2d8818c62fd0c556ac4fd6e854c820c2
#
_cell.length_a   1.000
_cell.length_b   1.000
_cell.length_c   1.000
_cell.angle_alpha   90.00
_cell.angle_beta   90.00
_cell.angle_gamma   90.00
#
_symmetry.space_group_name_H-M   'P 1'
#
loop_
_entity.id
_entity.type
_entity.pdbx_description
1 polymer ?
#
loop_
_entity_poly.entity_id
_entity_poly.type
_entity_poly.pdbx_seq_one_letter_code
_entity_poly.pdbx_strand_id
1 'polypeptide(L)'
;YGLKDFIYSYPTNLSGGMKQRVALIRTLATKPDLLLLDEPFSALDSQTRIIICNDVYKIVRKEKKAVVLVTHSIEEAIIFADKVIVLSNRPSKIKNIYDIKLEKNSNINERRESLEYTKYFNSIWKDLDLDE
;
A
#
# COMPACT_ATOMS: atom_id res chain seq x y z
N TYR A 1 -12.62 -3.83 -11.47
CA TYR A 1 -11.45 -4.38 -10.74
C TYR A 1 -10.55 -5.26 -11.64
N GLY A 2 -10.76 -5.26 -12.97
CA GLY A 2 -9.91 -5.95 -13.95
C GLY A 2 -9.95 -7.49 -13.92
N LEU A 3 -11.01 -8.08 -13.38
CA LEU A 3 -11.15 -9.54 -13.27
C LEU A 3 -12.33 -10.11 -14.06
N LYS A 4 -12.94 -9.30 -14.94
CA LYS A 4 -14.16 -9.69 -15.66
C LYS A 4 -14.00 -11.00 -16.46
N ASP A 5 -12.84 -11.18 -17.10
CA ASP A 5 -12.58 -12.34 -17.96
C ASP A 5 -12.24 -13.61 -17.14
N PHE A 6 -12.07 -13.49 -15.83
CA PHE A 6 -11.64 -14.54 -14.92
C PHE A 6 -12.69 -14.95 -13.89
N ILE A 7 -13.94 -14.47 -14.04
CA ILE A 7 -15.01 -14.72 -13.04
C ILE A 7 -15.37 -16.19 -12.86
N TYR A 8 -15.09 -17.03 -13.88
CA TYR A 8 -15.30 -18.48 -13.86
C TYR A 8 -14.00 -19.26 -13.68
N SER A 9 -12.88 -18.60 -13.43
CA SER A 9 -11.59 -19.26 -13.26
C SER A 9 -11.43 -19.80 -11.84
N TYR A 10 -10.81 -20.98 -11.71
CA TYR A 10 -10.43 -21.49 -10.40
C TYR A 10 -9.30 -20.66 -9.79
N PRO A 11 -9.24 -20.55 -8.45
CA PRO A 11 -8.17 -19.81 -7.77
C PRO A 11 -6.76 -20.26 -8.14
N THR A 12 -6.55 -21.53 -8.47
CA THR A 12 -5.27 -22.08 -8.92
C THR A 12 -4.80 -21.49 -10.25
N ASN A 13 -5.73 -21.05 -11.10
CA ASN A 13 -5.44 -20.48 -12.42
C ASN A 13 -5.21 -18.97 -12.40
N LEU A 14 -5.28 -18.34 -11.23
CA LEU A 14 -5.06 -16.91 -11.05
C LEU A 14 -3.59 -16.62 -10.77
N SER A 15 -3.07 -15.54 -11.36
CA SER A 15 -1.74 -15.00 -11.01
C SER A 15 -1.72 -14.49 -9.55
N GLY A 16 -0.54 -14.30 -8.98
CA GLY A 16 -0.39 -13.74 -7.62
C GLY A 16 -1.11 -12.41 -7.47
N GLY A 17 -0.96 -11.49 -8.41
CA GLY A 17 -1.63 -10.21 -8.41
C GLY A 17 -3.16 -10.32 -8.55
N MET A 18 -3.66 -11.28 -9.34
CA MET A 18 -5.10 -11.53 -9.45
C MET A 18 -5.66 -12.08 -8.14
N LYS A 19 -4.96 -12.99 -7.47
CA LYS A 19 -5.33 -13.50 -6.14
C LYS A 19 -5.43 -12.38 -5.12
N GLN A 20 -4.48 -11.44 -5.15
CA GLN A 20 -4.47 -10.27 -4.27
C GLN A 20 -5.70 -9.37 -4.50
N ARG A 21 -6.03 -9.09 -5.77
CA ARG A 21 -7.25 -8.33 -6.10
C ARG A 21 -8.52 -9.05 -5.65
N VAL A 22 -8.60 -10.37 -5.84
CA VAL A 22 -9.75 -11.18 -5.37
C VAL A 22 -9.89 -11.09 -3.85
N ALA A 23 -8.79 -11.22 -3.09
CA ALA A 23 -8.80 -11.10 -1.64
C ALA A 23 -9.32 -9.73 -1.19
N LEU A 24 -8.83 -8.65 -1.81
CA LEU A 24 -9.28 -7.29 -1.53
C LEU A 24 -10.79 -7.12 -1.84
N ILE A 25 -11.24 -7.58 -3.02
CA ILE A 25 -12.64 -7.46 -3.43
C ILE A 25 -13.56 -8.24 -2.47
N ARG A 26 -13.17 -9.44 -2.05
CA ARG A 26 -13.90 -10.22 -1.04
C ARG A 26 -14.08 -9.44 0.26
N THR A 27 -13.02 -8.81 0.74
CA THR A 27 -13.08 -7.99 1.96
C THR A 27 -13.97 -6.78 1.75
N LEU A 28 -13.84 -6.07 0.63
CA LEU A 28 -14.68 -4.90 0.32
C LEU A 28 -16.16 -5.26 0.12
N ALA A 29 -16.47 -6.48 -0.33
CA ALA A 29 -17.85 -6.94 -0.51
C ALA A 29 -18.65 -6.98 0.80
N THR A 30 -17.98 -7.11 1.94
CA THR A 30 -18.60 -7.03 3.27
C THR A 30 -18.90 -5.59 3.70
N LYS A 31 -18.54 -4.59 2.88
CA LYS A 31 -18.71 -3.15 3.15
C LYS A 31 -18.13 -2.70 4.50
N PRO A 32 -16.87 -3.02 4.82
CA PRO A 32 -16.26 -2.65 6.10
C PRO A 32 -16.11 -1.13 6.21
N ASP A 33 -16.14 -0.61 7.43
CA ASP A 33 -15.80 0.79 7.70
C ASP A 33 -14.28 1.01 7.71
N LEU A 34 -13.53 0.00 8.15
CA LEU A 34 -12.08 -0.02 8.23
C LEU A 34 -11.51 -1.23 7.51
N LEU A 35 -10.53 -1.01 6.65
CA LEU A 35 -9.78 -2.05 5.95
C LEU A 35 -8.39 -2.19 6.58
N LEU A 36 -8.05 -3.41 7.02
CA LEU A 36 -6.72 -3.73 7.54
C LEU A 36 -5.94 -4.52 6.49
N LEU A 37 -4.79 -4.00 6.09
CA LEU A 37 -3.88 -4.60 5.12
C LEU A 37 -2.54 -4.88 5.81
N ASP A 38 -2.22 -6.15 6.01
CA ASP A 38 -0.97 -6.59 6.63
C ASP A 38 -0.07 -7.20 5.55
N GLU A 39 1.04 -6.51 5.26
CA GLU A 39 2.03 -6.90 4.24
C GLU A 39 1.40 -7.32 2.90
N PRO A 40 0.45 -6.56 2.33
CA PRO A 40 -0.40 -7.05 1.24
C PRO A 40 0.35 -7.33 -0.06
N PHE A 41 1.58 -6.83 -0.23
CA PHE A 41 2.34 -6.95 -1.47
C PHE A 41 3.66 -7.72 -1.32
N SER A 42 3.96 -8.25 -0.14
CA SER A 42 5.23 -8.90 0.17
C SER A 42 5.53 -10.14 -0.69
N ALA A 43 4.50 -10.88 -1.12
CA ALA A 43 4.63 -12.08 -1.92
C ALA A 43 4.74 -11.82 -3.44
N LEU A 44 4.78 -10.55 -3.88
CA LEU A 44 4.81 -10.18 -5.29
C LEU A 44 6.23 -9.79 -5.73
N ASP A 45 6.59 -10.16 -6.98
CA ASP A 45 7.80 -9.65 -7.63
C ASP A 45 7.71 -8.12 -7.83
N SER A 46 8.85 -7.46 -8.04
CA SER A 46 8.94 -6.00 -8.06
C SER A 46 8.05 -5.33 -9.13
N GLN A 47 7.94 -5.93 -10.33
CA GLN A 47 7.14 -5.34 -11.42
C GLN A 47 5.65 -5.51 -11.15
N THR A 48 5.23 -6.72 -10.80
CA THR A 48 3.84 -7.04 -10.44
C THR A 48 3.41 -6.21 -9.24
N ARG A 49 4.27 -6.02 -8.25
CA ARG A 49 4.03 -5.22 -7.06
C ARG A 49 3.61 -3.79 -7.42
N ILE A 50 4.36 -3.10 -8.29
CA ILE A 50 4.06 -1.71 -8.69
C ILE A 50 2.67 -1.62 -9.32
N ILE A 51 2.34 -2.55 -10.24
CA ILE A 51 1.06 -2.57 -10.93
C ILE A 51 -0.08 -2.80 -9.93
N ILE A 52 0.06 -3.80 -9.06
CA ILE A 52 -0.98 -4.17 -8.10
C ILE A 52 -1.14 -3.07 -7.03
N CYS A 53 -0.05 -2.47 -6.56
CA CYS A 53 -0.10 -1.32 -5.66
C CYS A 53 -0.95 -0.19 -6.27
N ASN A 54 -0.73 0.15 -7.54
CA ASN A 54 -1.49 1.19 -8.22
C ASN A 54 -2.99 0.85 -8.29
N ASP A 55 -3.31 -0.39 -8.62
CA ASP A 55 -4.69 -0.83 -8.72
C ASP A 55 -5.40 -0.83 -7.36
N VAL A 56 -4.74 -1.38 -6.34
CA VAL A 56 -5.27 -1.40 -4.97
C VAL A 56 -5.45 0.03 -4.43
N TYR A 57 -4.48 0.91 -4.67
CA TYR A 57 -4.59 2.32 -4.31
C TYR A 57 -5.83 2.97 -4.93
N LYS A 58 -6.05 2.80 -6.25
CA LYS A 58 -7.22 3.33 -6.94
C LYS A 58 -8.54 2.78 -6.38
N ILE A 59 -8.58 1.49 -6.08
CA ILE A 59 -9.76 0.82 -5.51
C ILE A 59 -10.09 1.42 -4.15
N VAL A 60 -9.11 1.49 -3.26
CA VAL A 60 -9.27 2.00 -1.89
C VAL A 60 -9.74 3.46 -1.91
N ARG A 61 -9.15 4.30 -2.76
CA ARG A 61 -9.55 5.71 -2.90
C ARG A 61 -10.96 5.86 -3.45
N LYS A 62 -11.35 5.05 -4.42
CA LYS A 62 -12.70 5.05 -4.99
C LYS A 62 -13.75 4.66 -3.96
N GLU A 63 -13.48 3.65 -3.16
CA GLU A 63 -14.39 3.16 -2.12
C GLU A 63 -14.46 4.08 -0.89
N LYS A 64 -13.57 5.09 -0.78
CA LYS A 64 -13.50 6.07 0.33
C LYS A 64 -13.50 5.42 1.71
N LYS A 65 -12.77 4.31 1.87
CA LYS A 65 -12.67 3.56 3.13
C LYS A 65 -11.48 4.04 3.96
N ALA A 66 -11.63 3.96 5.27
CA ALA A 66 -10.49 4.07 6.16
C ALA A 66 -9.60 2.82 6.00
N VAL A 67 -8.28 3.02 5.95
CA VAL A 67 -7.32 1.94 5.75
C VAL A 67 -6.19 2.04 6.74
N VAL A 68 -5.83 0.92 7.35
CA VAL A 68 -4.56 0.74 8.05
C VAL A 68 -3.72 -0.24 7.25
N LEU A 69 -2.57 0.22 6.79
CA LEU A 69 -1.60 -0.58 6.07
C LEU A 69 -0.39 -0.83 6.98
N VAL A 70 -0.05 -2.09 7.19
CA VAL A 70 1.22 -2.50 7.81
C VAL A 70 2.15 -2.97 6.69
N THR A 71 3.34 -2.39 6.61
CA THR A 71 4.35 -2.74 5.62
C THR A 71 5.75 -2.40 6.11
N HIS A 72 6.76 -3.13 5.65
CA HIS A 72 8.17 -2.80 5.82
C HIS A 72 8.72 -1.95 4.65
N SER A 73 7.91 -1.68 3.64
CA SER A 73 8.29 -0.89 2.47
C SER A 73 7.98 0.59 2.68
N ILE A 74 9.02 1.42 2.80
CA ILE A 74 8.89 2.89 2.90
C ILE A 74 8.12 3.44 1.70
N GLU A 75 8.40 2.90 0.51
CA GLU A 75 7.74 3.30 -0.74
C GLU A 75 6.23 3.07 -0.68
N GLU A 76 5.80 1.87 -0.27
CA GLU A 76 4.39 1.56 -0.11
C GLU A 76 3.72 2.50 0.90
N ALA A 77 4.35 2.70 2.04
CA ALA A 77 3.84 3.58 3.08
C ALA A 77 3.60 5.00 2.55
N ILE A 78 4.57 5.60 1.85
CA ILE A 78 4.44 6.96 1.31
C ILE A 78 3.38 7.03 0.21
N ILE A 79 3.29 6.02 -0.66
CA ILE A 79 2.35 6.01 -1.78
C ILE A 79 0.91 5.87 -1.31
N PHE A 80 0.64 4.99 -0.36
CA PHE A 80 -0.71 4.65 0.08
C PHE A 80 -1.27 5.61 1.12
N ALA A 81 -0.45 6.07 2.06
CA ALA A 81 -0.92 6.69 3.26
C ALA A 81 -1.14 8.21 3.12
N ASP A 82 -2.09 8.73 3.89
CA ASP A 82 -2.17 10.15 4.24
C ASP A 82 -1.31 10.43 5.49
N LYS A 83 -1.04 9.40 6.31
CA LYS A 83 -0.22 9.47 7.51
C LYS A 83 0.62 8.21 7.67
N VAL A 84 1.92 8.37 7.87
CA VAL A 84 2.86 7.27 8.13
C VAL A 84 3.31 7.33 9.58
N ILE A 85 3.20 6.20 10.28
CA ILE A 85 3.68 6.04 11.65
C ILE A 85 4.89 5.12 11.60
N VAL A 86 6.05 5.62 12.02
CA VAL A 86 7.29 4.85 12.13
C VAL A 86 7.41 4.28 13.53
N LEU A 87 7.63 2.97 13.62
CA LEU A 87 7.81 2.27 14.88
C LEU A 87 9.30 1.93 15.09
N SER A 88 9.73 2.01 16.35
CA SER A 88 11.09 1.60 16.74
C SER A 88 11.21 0.08 16.84
N ASN A 89 12.46 -0.40 17.01
CA ASN A 89 12.76 -1.76 17.43
C ASN A 89 12.13 -2.10 18.79
N ARG A 90 12.15 -3.39 19.15
CA ARG A 90 11.54 -3.90 20.40
C ARG A 90 12.23 -3.34 21.65
N PRO A 91 11.45 -2.89 22.65
CA PRO A 91 9.97 -2.79 22.69
C PRO A 91 9.48 -1.65 21.81
N SER A 92 8.56 -1.96 20.86
CA SER A 92 8.08 -1.00 19.86
C SER A 92 7.40 0.22 20.48
N LYS A 93 7.85 1.40 20.05
CA LYS A 93 7.25 2.70 20.37
C LYS A 93 7.08 3.50 19.08
N ILE A 94 6.18 4.46 19.09
CA ILE A 94 6.09 5.42 17.98
C ILE A 94 7.36 6.28 18.00
N LYS A 95 8.15 6.18 16.93
CA LYS A 95 9.37 6.96 16.74
C LYS A 95 9.07 8.29 16.08
N ASN A 96 8.25 8.27 15.04
CA ASN A 96 7.84 9.48 14.34
C ASN A 96 6.49 9.31 13.64
N ILE A 97 5.85 10.41 13.29
CA ILE A 97 4.60 10.47 12.52
C ILE A 97 4.77 11.49 11.40
N TYR A 98 4.53 11.06 10.16
CA TYR A 98 4.61 11.89 8.97
C TYR A 98 3.23 12.10 8.36
N ASP A 99 2.81 13.35 8.18
CA ASP A 99 1.66 13.70 7.36
C ASP A 99 2.09 13.78 5.89
N ILE A 100 1.61 12.87 5.08
CA ILE A 100 2.01 12.74 3.67
C ILE A 100 1.14 13.64 2.79
N LYS A 101 1.78 14.65 2.20
CA LYS A 101 1.13 15.64 1.33
C LYS A 101 1.61 15.50 -0.12
N LEU A 102 1.32 14.37 -0.72
CA LEU A 102 1.53 14.17 -2.16
C LEU A 102 0.25 14.46 -2.93
N GLU A 103 0.38 14.89 -4.19
CA GLU A 103 -0.79 15.13 -5.04
C GLU A 103 -1.63 13.85 -5.20
N LYS A 104 -2.90 13.95 -4.76
CA LYS A 104 -3.82 12.78 -4.70
C LYS A 104 -4.29 12.32 -6.07
N ASN A 105 -4.26 13.19 -7.08
CA ASN A 105 -4.77 12.92 -8.42
C ASN A 105 -3.69 12.44 -9.40
N SER A 106 -2.42 12.47 -8.99
CA SER A 106 -1.31 11.96 -9.79
C SER A 106 -1.27 10.42 -9.76
N ASN A 107 -0.77 9.83 -10.83
CA ASN A 107 -0.48 8.40 -10.84
C ASN A 107 0.72 8.09 -9.92
N ILE A 108 0.92 6.80 -9.59
CA ILE A 108 1.99 6.39 -8.68
C ILE A 108 3.38 6.82 -9.18
N ASN A 109 3.64 6.79 -10.49
CA ASN A 109 4.93 7.16 -11.05
C ASN A 109 5.22 8.66 -10.85
N GLU A 110 4.24 9.52 -11.14
CA GLU A 110 4.34 10.96 -10.90
C GLU A 110 4.58 11.27 -9.41
N ARG A 111 3.92 10.54 -8.51
CA ARG A 111 4.13 10.69 -7.07
C ARG A 111 5.54 10.31 -6.65
N ARG A 112 6.12 9.23 -7.22
CA ARG A 112 7.49 8.77 -6.94
C ARG A 112 8.56 9.72 -7.45
N GLU A 113 8.29 10.42 -8.54
CA GLU A 113 9.22 11.38 -9.15
C GLU A 113 9.19 12.76 -8.46
N SER A 114 8.27 12.98 -7.53
CA SER A 114 8.15 14.26 -6.84
C SER A 114 9.28 14.49 -5.83
N LEU A 115 9.66 15.76 -5.65
CA LEU A 115 10.66 16.16 -4.64
C LEU A 115 10.17 15.86 -3.22
N GLU A 116 8.87 15.99 -2.99
CA GLU A 116 8.22 15.69 -1.71
C GLU A 116 8.36 14.21 -1.35
N TYR A 117 8.17 13.31 -2.31
CA TYR A 117 8.40 11.88 -2.12
C TYR A 117 9.82 11.59 -1.64
N THR A 118 10.81 12.15 -2.31
CA THR A 118 12.23 11.97 -1.96
C THR A 118 12.53 12.47 -0.55
N LYS A 119 11.95 13.61 -0.13
CA LYS A 119 12.11 14.14 1.23
C LYS A 119 11.53 13.20 2.28
N TYR A 120 10.30 12.70 2.08
CA TYR A 120 9.68 11.73 2.99
C TYR A 120 10.49 10.44 3.06
N PHE A 121 10.89 9.90 1.92
CA PHE A 121 11.69 8.68 1.85
C PHE A 121 12.96 8.78 2.68
N ASN A 122 13.74 9.84 2.46
CA ASN A 122 15.01 10.06 3.18
C ASN A 122 14.79 10.27 4.70
N SER A 123 13.72 10.94 5.09
CA SER A 123 13.41 11.19 6.50
C SER A 123 13.00 9.90 7.22
N ILE A 124 12.12 9.10 6.59
CA ILE A 124 11.67 7.82 7.15
C ILE A 124 12.83 6.82 7.19
N TRP A 125 13.66 6.79 6.14
CA TRP A 125 14.86 5.94 6.10
C TRP A 125 15.78 6.24 7.28
N LYS A 126 16.07 7.51 7.54
CA LYS A 126 16.90 7.91 8.71
C LYS A 126 16.30 7.45 10.04
N ASP A 127 14.97 7.53 10.18
CA ASP A 127 14.33 7.08 11.39
C ASP A 127 14.45 5.57 11.59
N LEU A 128 14.47 4.80 10.52
CA LEU A 128 14.66 3.33 10.57
C LEU A 128 16.12 2.94 10.78
N ASP A 129 17.06 3.67 10.16
CA ASP A 129 18.50 3.38 10.17
C ASP A 129 19.19 3.70 11.52
N LEU A 130 18.59 4.59 12.32
CA LEU A 130 19.14 4.99 13.63
C LEU A 130 18.89 3.95 14.74
N ASP A 131 18.29 2.81 14.43
CA ASP A 131 17.99 1.73 15.37
C ASP A 131 18.96 0.51 15.22
N GLU A 132 20.01 0.62 14.38
CA GLU A 132 21.15 -0.28 14.37
C GLU A 132 22.23 0.26 15.35
#